data_59a0fa97bdaf8efee0f6ff0999c6fc0c
#
_entry.id   59a0fa97bdaf8efee0f6ff0999c6fc0c
#
_cell.length_a   1.000
_cell.length_b   1.000
_cell.length_c   1.000
_cell.angle_alpha   90.00
_cell.angle_beta   90.00
_cell.angle_gamma   90.00
#
_symmetry.space_group_name_H-M   'P 1'
#
loop_
_entity.id
_entity.type
_entity.pdbx_description
1 polymer ?
#
loop_
_entity_poly.entity_id
_entity_poly.type
_entity_poly.pdbx_seq_one_letter_code
_entity_poly.pdbx_strand_id
1 'polypeptide(L)'
;MMISHHDHHRHSAYLLAHVDAPGFSQSQLRRIGELVLGQRGGLRKMEAALQARSFALDLLCLRLAVIVCHARDDVDPDMLALRLDAGQPIVALAPAWGEAHPRALHLLGAEIEAWARTGVLAPRLLVA
;
A
#
# COMPACT_ATOMS: atom_id res chain seq x y z
N MET A 1 20.61 21.19 1.18
CA MET A 1 20.60 20.03 2.10
C MET A 1 20.20 18.78 1.32
N MET A 2 20.97 17.74 1.45
CA MET A 2 20.70 16.50 0.73
C MET A 2 19.87 15.59 1.60
N ILE A 3 18.67 15.22 1.13
CA ILE A 3 17.81 14.27 1.83
C ILE A 3 18.10 12.89 1.28
N SER A 4 18.39 11.93 2.16
CA SER A 4 18.65 10.56 1.72
C SER A 4 17.39 9.95 1.11
N HIS A 5 17.58 8.98 0.21
CA HIS A 5 16.43 8.27 -0.38
C HIS A 5 15.56 7.61 0.70
N HIS A 6 16.19 7.13 1.78
CA HIS A 6 15.48 6.51 2.90
C HIS A 6 14.52 7.48 3.60
N ASP A 7 14.91 8.77 3.73
CA ASP A 7 14.12 9.78 4.45
C ASP A 7 13.17 10.56 3.55
N HIS A 8 13.16 10.27 2.25
CA HIS A 8 12.36 11.02 1.29
C HIS A 8 10.86 10.97 1.62
N HIS A 9 10.34 9.81 2.02
CA HIS A 9 8.92 9.65 2.35
C HIS A 9 8.53 10.39 3.62
N ARG A 10 9.41 10.42 4.62
CA ARG A 10 9.18 11.16 5.85
C ARG A 10 9.15 12.66 5.61
N HIS A 11 10.04 13.15 4.75
CA HIS A 11 10.07 14.56 4.37
C HIS A 11 8.79 14.97 3.63
N SER A 12 8.33 14.15 2.69
CA SER A 12 7.09 14.39 1.96
C SER A 12 5.88 14.41 2.89
N ALA A 13 5.81 13.47 3.84
CA ALA A 13 4.73 13.43 4.82
C ALA A 13 4.73 14.68 5.71
N TYR A 14 5.90 15.14 6.15
CA TYR A 14 6.04 16.37 6.94
C TYR A 14 5.54 17.58 6.17
N LEU A 15 5.94 17.73 4.91
CA LEU A 15 5.51 18.84 4.06
C LEU A 15 4.00 18.85 3.89
N LEU A 16 3.38 17.71 3.63
CA LEU A 16 1.94 17.59 3.46
C LEU A 16 1.19 17.93 4.76
N ALA A 17 1.74 17.55 5.91
CA ALA A 17 1.11 17.83 7.20
C ALA A 17 1.13 19.30 7.56
N HIS A 18 2.07 20.10 7.00
CA HIS A 18 2.29 21.51 7.34
C HIS A 18 1.96 22.47 6.21
N VAL A 19 1.55 21.97 5.04
CA VAL A 19 1.18 22.84 3.93
C VAL A 19 -0.23 23.39 4.12
N ASP A 20 -0.44 24.64 3.69
CA ASP A 20 -1.76 25.25 3.62
C ASP A 20 -2.26 25.14 2.18
N ALA A 21 -3.07 24.13 1.90
CA ALA A 21 -3.59 23.87 0.56
C ALA A 21 -5.08 24.15 0.53
N PRO A 22 -5.54 25.14 -0.27
CA PRO A 22 -6.96 25.44 -0.42
C PRO A 22 -7.73 24.20 -0.89
N GLY A 23 -8.92 23.98 -0.31
CA GLY A 23 -9.76 22.84 -0.66
C GLY A 23 -9.50 21.57 0.16
N PHE A 24 -8.47 21.56 1.01
CA PHE A 24 -8.15 20.42 1.86
C PHE A 24 -8.20 20.84 3.33
N SER A 25 -8.85 20.03 4.18
CA SER A 25 -8.80 20.22 5.62
C SER A 25 -7.44 19.75 6.16
N GLN A 26 -7.09 20.20 7.37
CA GLN A 26 -5.85 19.74 8.03
C GLN A 26 -5.88 18.23 8.27
N SER A 27 -7.04 17.67 8.62
CA SER A 27 -7.17 16.23 8.80
C SER A 27 -6.97 15.45 7.50
N GLN A 28 -7.46 15.98 6.37
CA GLN A 28 -7.24 15.37 5.06
C GLN A 28 -5.77 15.40 4.67
N LEU A 29 -5.08 16.52 4.87
CA LEU A 29 -3.65 16.63 4.59
C LEU A 29 -2.83 15.70 5.47
N ARG A 30 -3.21 15.57 6.73
CA ARG A 30 -2.54 14.65 7.66
C ARG A 30 -2.71 13.20 7.21
N ARG A 31 -3.90 12.83 6.76
CA ARG A 31 -4.17 11.49 6.24
C ARG A 31 -3.33 11.18 5.00
N ILE A 32 -3.25 12.13 4.06
CA ILE A 32 -2.41 11.99 2.87
C ILE A 32 -0.94 11.83 3.28
N GLY A 33 -0.46 12.63 4.22
CA GLY A 33 0.90 12.53 4.74
C GLY A 33 1.20 11.17 5.36
N GLU A 34 0.27 10.62 6.12
CA GLU A 34 0.41 9.28 6.70
C GLU A 34 0.45 8.18 5.64
N LEU A 35 -0.38 8.31 4.58
CA LEU A 35 -0.33 7.38 3.45
C LEU A 35 1.02 7.43 2.74
N VAL A 36 1.53 8.65 2.50
CA VAL A 36 2.86 8.82 1.88
C VAL A 36 3.95 8.19 2.74
N LEU A 37 3.88 8.41 4.06
CA LEU A 37 4.86 7.82 5.00
C LEU A 37 4.81 6.30 4.98
N GLY A 38 3.62 5.71 4.91
CA GLY A 38 3.40 4.27 4.99
C GLY A 38 3.53 3.52 3.67
N GLN A 39 3.68 4.21 2.53
CA GLN A 39 3.62 3.56 1.21
C GLN A 39 4.77 2.59 0.93
N ARG A 40 5.87 2.70 1.65
CA ARG A 40 7.03 1.83 1.51
C ARG A 40 7.65 1.50 2.87
N GLY A 41 8.44 0.43 2.89
CA GLY A 41 9.14 0.03 4.09
C GLY A 41 8.27 -0.75 5.05
N GLY A 42 8.73 -0.92 6.29
CA GLY A 42 8.02 -1.70 7.28
C GLY A 42 6.73 -1.05 7.75
N LEU A 43 5.74 -1.87 8.09
CA LEU A 43 4.44 -1.41 8.57
C LEU A 43 4.46 -1.04 10.06
N ARG A 44 5.47 -1.46 10.78
CA ARG A 44 5.57 -1.24 12.23
C ARG A 44 5.53 0.23 12.61
N LYS A 45 6.13 1.09 11.80
CA LYS A 45 6.11 2.55 12.01
C LYS A 45 4.71 3.15 11.92
N MET A 46 3.75 2.42 11.34
CA MET A 46 2.38 2.87 11.15
C MET A 46 1.41 2.24 12.14
N GLU A 47 1.90 1.56 13.16
CA GLU A 47 1.08 0.77 14.08
C GLU A 47 -0.12 1.56 14.63
N ALA A 48 0.09 2.79 15.05
CA ALA A 48 -1.00 3.62 15.60
C ALA A 48 -2.04 3.97 14.54
N ALA A 49 -1.61 4.37 13.35
CA ALA A 49 -2.52 4.73 12.25
C ALA A 49 -3.30 3.53 11.74
N LEU A 50 -2.71 2.34 11.77
CA LEU A 50 -3.34 1.12 11.29
C LEU A 50 -4.51 0.65 12.16
N GLN A 51 -4.70 1.21 13.34
CA GLN A 51 -5.85 0.89 14.19
C GLN A 51 -7.17 1.35 13.55
N ALA A 52 -7.13 2.35 12.68
CA ALA A 52 -8.27 2.74 11.87
C ALA A 52 -8.36 1.83 10.64
N ARG A 53 -9.39 0.99 10.59
CA ARG A 53 -9.55 0.00 9.50
C ARG A 53 -9.61 0.66 8.12
N SER A 54 -10.30 1.78 7.98
CA SER A 54 -10.38 2.47 6.69
C SER A 54 -9.02 2.95 6.22
N PHE A 55 -8.19 3.45 7.13
CA PHE A 55 -6.82 3.83 6.80
C PHE A 55 -5.98 2.62 6.41
N ALA A 56 -6.11 1.52 7.14
CA ALA A 56 -5.38 0.28 6.84
C ALA A 56 -5.72 -0.25 5.45
N LEU A 57 -7.00 -0.23 5.07
CA LEU A 57 -7.42 -0.65 3.73
C LEU A 57 -6.87 0.27 2.64
N ASP A 58 -6.92 1.58 2.86
CA ASP A 58 -6.38 2.55 1.90
C ASP A 58 -4.87 2.38 1.74
N LEU A 59 -4.16 2.17 2.85
CA LEU A 59 -2.72 1.96 2.80
C LEU A 59 -2.37 0.65 2.08
N LEU A 60 -3.10 -0.42 2.34
CA LEU A 60 -2.91 -1.67 1.62
C LEU A 60 -3.08 -1.48 0.12
N CYS A 61 -4.15 -0.80 -0.31
CA CYS A 61 -4.39 -0.51 -1.72
C CYS A 61 -3.24 0.26 -2.35
N LEU A 62 -2.74 1.29 -1.66
CA LEU A 62 -1.63 2.10 -2.15
C LEU A 62 -0.35 1.26 -2.27
N ARG A 63 -0.03 0.45 -1.27
CA ARG A 63 1.17 -0.37 -1.28
C ARG A 63 1.12 -1.43 -2.38
N LEU A 64 -0.05 -2.05 -2.58
CA LEU A 64 -0.25 -3.00 -3.68
C LEU A 64 -0.10 -2.33 -5.04
N ALA A 65 -0.67 -1.13 -5.19
CA ALA A 65 -0.54 -0.35 -6.42
C ALA A 65 0.91 -0.03 -6.75
N VAL A 66 1.71 0.33 -5.74
CA VAL A 66 3.15 0.60 -5.92
C VAL A 66 3.86 -0.64 -6.46
N ILE A 67 3.57 -1.81 -5.89
CA ILE A 67 4.19 -3.08 -6.35
C ILE A 67 3.82 -3.36 -7.80
N VAL A 68 2.53 -3.24 -8.14
CA VAL A 68 2.02 -3.55 -9.49
C VAL A 68 2.56 -2.56 -10.51
N CYS A 69 2.60 -1.27 -10.18
CA CYS A 69 3.11 -0.24 -11.08
C CYS A 69 4.60 -0.44 -11.38
N HIS A 70 5.37 -0.98 -10.43
CA HIS A 70 6.78 -1.28 -10.67
C HIS A 70 7.00 -2.46 -11.61
N ALA A 71 5.97 -3.24 -11.91
CA ALA A 71 6.07 -4.30 -12.92
C ALA A 71 6.18 -3.76 -14.35
N ARG A 72 5.93 -2.46 -14.55
CA ARG A 72 6.13 -1.72 -15.81
C ARG A 72 5.30 -2.19 -17.00
N ASP A 73 4.22 -2.90 -16.74
CA ASP A 73 3.26 -3.31 -17.76
C ASP A 73 1.90 -2.70 -17.47
N ASP A 74 1.07 -2.61 -18.50
CA ASP A 74 -0.32 -2.24 -18.34
C ASP A 74 -1.03 -3.27 -17.47
N VAL A 75 -1.78 -2.80 -16.49
CA VAL A 75 -2.54 -3.69 -15.62
C VAL A 75 -3.85 -4.05 -16.31
N ASP A 76 -4.01 -5.34 -16.62
CA ASP A 76 -5.26 -5.86 -17.15
C ASP A 76 -6.19 -6.21 -15.98
N PRO A 77 -7.35 -5.55 -15.86
CA PRO A 77 -8.29 -5.84 -14.77
C PRO A 77 -8.77 -7.28 -14.72
N ASP A 78 -8.71 -7.99 -15.85
CA ASP A 78 -9.09 -9.40 -15.93
C ASP A 78 -8.02 -10.32 -15.33
N MET A 79 -6.80 -9.81 -15.15
CA MET A 79 -5.68 -10.60 -14.66
C MET A 79 -5.32 -10.30 -13.20
N LEU A 80 -5.73 -9.14 -12.68
CA LEU A 80 -5.39 -8.72 -11.32
C LEU A 80 -6.55 -7.93 -10.73
N ALA A 81 -7.05 -8.35 -9.59
CA ALA A 81 -8.15 -7.67 -8.91
C ALA A 81 -7.97 -7.72 -7.39
N LEU A 82 -8.47 -6.68 -6.73
CA LEU A 82 -8.57 -6.65 -5.27
C LEU A 82 -10.06 -6.74 -4.91
N ARG A 83 -10.40 -7.69 -4.04
CA ARG A 83 -11.76 -7.91 -3.57
C ARG A 83 -11.80 -7.96 -2.05
N LEU A 84 -12.98 -7.76 -1.49
CA LEU A 84 -13.24 -8.02 -0.08
C LEU A 84 -14.12 -9.27 0.04
N ASP A 85 -13.72 -10.19 0.89
CA ASP A 85 -14.48 -11.39 1.22
C ASP A 85 -14.59 -11.49 2.74
N ALA A 86 -15.82 -11.45 3.25
CA ALA A 86 -16.09 -11.42 4.70
C ALA A 86 -15.29 -10.30 5.40
N GLY A 87 -15.13 -9.17 4.72
CA GLY A 87 -14.41 -8.02 5.25
C GLY A 87 -12.90 -8.09 5.15
N GLN A 88 -12.34 -9.18 4.62
CA GLN A 88 -10.89 -9.31 4.45
C GLN A 88 -10.48 -9.17 2.98
N PRO A 89 -9.35 -8.49 2.70
CA PRO A 89 -8.91 -8.29 1.33
C PRO A 89 -8.42 -9.58 0.67
N ILE A 90 -8.76 -9.76 -0.59
CA ILE A 90 -8.22 -10.84 -1.42
C ILE A 90 -7.59 -10.21 -2.65
N VAL A 91 -6.31 -10.49 -2.87
CA VAL A 91 -5.61 -10.14 -4.10
C VAL A 91 -5.72 -11.36 -5.01
N ALA A 92 -6.55 -11.24 -6.05
CA ALA A 92 -6.75 -12.31 -7.02
C ALA A 92 -5.94 -12.01 -8.28
N LEU A 93 -5.15 -12.97 -8.73
CA LEU A 93 -4.39 -12.79 -9.96
C LEU A 93 -4.42 -14.05 -10.82
N ALA A 94 -4.39 -13.87 -12.14
CA ALA A 94 -4.29 -14.96 -13.08
C ALA A 94 -2.88 -15.57 -13.03
N PRO A 95 -2.75 -16.91 -13.13
CA PRO A 95 -1.43 -17.56 -13.13
C PRO A 95 -0.48 -16.99 -14.19
N ALA A 96 -1.00 -16.65 -15.37
CA ALA A 96 -0.20 -16.09 -16.46
C ALA A 96 0.45 -14.75 -16.07
N TRP A 97 -0.25 -13.92 -15.29
CA TRP A 97 0.30 -12.65 -14.83
C TRP A 97 1.46 -12.89 -13.86
N GLY A 98 1.30 -13.82 -12.92
CA GLY A 98 2.35 -14.18 -11.97
C GLY A 98 3.58 -14.76 -12.65
N GLU A 99 3.38 -15.60 -13.67
CA GLU A 99 4.48 -16.17 -14.44
C GLU A 99 5.24 -15.11 -15.24
N ALA A 100 4.53 -14.11 -15.77
CA ALA A 100 5.13 -13.01 -16.50
C ALA A 100 5.84 -12.01 -15.59
N HIS A 101 5.47 -11.94 -14.30
CA HIS A 101 5.99 -10.97 -13.34
C HIS A 101 6.41 -11.64 -12.04
N PRO A 102 7.45 -12.51 -12.07
CA PRO A 102 7.83 -13.27 -10.87
C PRO A 102 8.30 -12.41 -9.71
N ARG A 103 8.95 -11.29 -9.99
CA ARG A 103 9.37 -10.37 -8.94
C ARG A 103 8.17 -9.70 -8.26
N ALA A 104 7.21 -9.24 -9.05
CA ALA A 104 6.00 -8.62 -8.51
C ALA A 104 5.20 -9.64 -7.69
N LEU A 105 5.10 -10.88 -8.16
CA LEU A 105 4.44 -11.95 -7.42
C LEU A 105 5.13 -12.19 -6.06
N HIS A 106 6.44 -12.23 -6.05
CA HIS A 106 7.20 -12.38 -4.81
C HIS A 106 6.94 -11.22 -3.84
N LEU A 107 6.94 -9.98 -4.35
CA LEU A 107 6.68 -8.80 -3.53
C LEU A 107 5.25 -8.77 -2.99
N LEU A 108 4.27 -9.21 -3.79
CA LEU A 108 2.89 -9.34 -3.33
C LEU A 108 2.78 -10.36 -2.19
N GLY A 109 3.44 -11.50 -2.31
CA GLY A 109 3.46 -12.50 -1.25
C GLY A 109 4.08 -11.98 0.04
N ALA A 110 5.21 -11.26 -0.06
CA ALA A 110 5.86 -10.66 1.09
C ALA A 110 4.98 -9.59 1.74
N GLU A 111 4.26 -8.83 0.95
CA GLU A 111 3.33 -7.81 1.43
C GLU A 111 2.18 -8.44 2.21
N ILE A 112 1.59 -9.52 1.68
CA ILE A 112 0.54 -10.28 2.36
C ILE A 112 1.01 -10.76 3.73
N GLU A 113 2.21 -11.31 3.81
CA GLU A 113 2.78 -11.79 5.07
C GLU A 113 3.02 -10.65 6.06
N ALA A 114 3.50 -9.52 5.58
CA ALA A 114 3.76 -8.36 6.43
C ALA A 114 2.47 -7.86 7.09
N TRP A 115 1.37 -7.81 6.33
CA TRP A 115 0.07 -7.41 6.87
C TRP A 115 -0.49 -8.42 7.85
N ALA A 116 -0.32 -9.71 7.59
CA ALA A 116 -0.76 -10.76 8.51
C ALA A 116 -0.08 -10.59 9.88
N ARG A 117 1.19 -10.22 9.90
CA ARG A 117 1.93 -10.00 11.14
C ARG A 117 1.44 -8.79 11.92
N THR A 118 0.79 -7.82 11.29
CA THR A 118 0.23 -6.67 12.01
C THR A 118 -0.99 -7.03 12.84
N GLY A 119 -1.70 -8.08 12.47
CA GLY A 119 -2.97 -8.47 13.09
C GLY A 119 -4.14 -7.55 12.75
N VAL A 120 -3.93 -6.50 11.94
CA VAL A 120 -4.97 -5.52 11.58
C VAL A 120 -5.82 -6.01 10.42
N LEU A 121 -5.17 -6.53 9.39
CA LEU A 121 -5.81 -7.13 8.22
C LEU A 121 -5.20 -8.49 7.97
N ALA A 122 -6.01 -9.39 7.42
CA ALA A 122 -5.56 -10.72 7.02
C ALA A 122 -5.77 -10.90 5.51
N PRO A 123 -5.03 -10.16 4.68
CA PRO A 123 -5.17 -10.28 3.23
C PRO A 123 -4.70 -11.63 2.74
N ARG A 124 -5.29 -12.09 1.63
CA ARG A 124 -4.91 -13.35 1.01
C ARG A 124 -4.56 -13.15 -0.45
N LEU A 125 -3.65 -13.96 -0.94
CA LEU A 125 -3.26 -13.98 -2.33
C LEU A 125 -3.89 -15.23 -2.98
N LEU A 126 -4.72 -15.01 -3.99
CA LEU A 126 -5.39 -16.08 -4.73
C LEU A 126 -4.88 -16.09 -6.17
N VAL A 127 -4.20 -17.18 -6.52
CA VAL A 127 -3.68 -17.39 -7.88
C VAL A 127 -4.56 -18.44 -8.54
N ALA A 128 -5.42 -17.99 -9.43
CA ALA A 128 -6.38 -18.90 -10.06
C ALA A 128 -6.80 -18.43 -11.45
#